data_048bfc6c09f7a005e09e9f0e42faf6c0
#
_entry.id   048bfc6c09f7a005e09e9f0e42faf6c0
#
_cell.length_a   1.000
_cell.length_b   1.000
_cell.length_c   1.000
_cell.angle_alpha   90.00
_cell.angle_beta   90.00
_cell.angle_gamma   90.00
#
_symmetry.space_group_name_H-M   'P 1'
#
loop_
_entity.id
_entity.type
_entity.pdbx_description
1 polymer ?
#
loop_
_entity_poly.entity_id
_entity_poly.type
_entity_poly.pdbx_seq_one_letter_code
_entity_poly.pdbx_strand_id
1 'polypeptide(L)'
;IWDDFFFRIGNGESLRGAAKVLGVPFQTVWSSIMIDEGRRAIYEDAKISRAHYHAAKIEEILEELEAGRIEPQVARVSIDARKWLAAKMYPKFFSDRVQLQHDVTVDVRKQHIEELRRMSRERQEKQTLTVEESHM
;
A
#
# COMPACT_ATOMS: atom_id res chain seq x y z
N ILE A 1 12.63 -22.17 -10.93
CA ILE A 1 13.46 -20.99 -11.20
C ILE A 1 12.68 -19.70 -10.92
N TRP A 2 11.48 -19.55 -11.51
CA TRP A 2 10.68 -18.36 -11.29
C TRP A 2 10.17 -18.22 -9.86
N ASP A 3 9.81 -19.32 -9.21
CA ASP A 3 9.36 -19.32 -7.81
C ASP A 3 10.45 -18.81 -6.88
N ASP A 4 11.68 -19.28 -7.03
CA ASP A 4 12.83 -18.80 -6.27
C ASP A 4 13.12 -17.33 -6.54
N PHE A 5 13.03 -16.91 -7.80
CA PHE A 5 13.25 -15.54 -8.21
C PHE A 5 12.27 -14.58 -7.51
N PHE A 6 10.97 -14.87 -7.58
CA PHE A 6 9.95 -14.02 -6.94
C PHE A 6 10.01 -14.08 -5.41
N PHE A 7 10.36 -15.22 -4.85
CA PHE A 7 10.59 -15.37 -3.43
C PHE A 7 11.72 -14.45 -2.94
N ARG A 8 12.81 -14.37 -3.68
CA ARG A 8 13.93 -13.48 -3.36
C ARG A 8 13.52 -12.00 -3.36
N ILE A 9 12.74 -11.59 -4.34
CA ILE A 9 12.21 -10.21 -4.41
C ILE A 9 11.32 -9.93 -3.20
N GLY A 10 10.42 -10.83 -2.87
CA GLY A 10 9.54 -10.68 -1.71
C GLY A 10 10.28 -10.59 -0.38
N ASN A 11 11.49 -11.12 -0.31
CA ASN A 11 12.36 -11.05 0.87
C ASN A 11 13.39 -9.92 0.80
N GLY A 12 13.19 -8.96 -0.06
CA GLY A 12 13.94 -7.71 -0.05
C GLY A 12 14.99 -7.56 -1.14
N GLU A 13 15.28 -8.60 -1.94
CA GLU A 13 16.25 -8.47 -3.02
C GLU A 13 15.72 -7.59 -4.15
N SER A 14 16.60 -6.84 -4.79
CA SER A 14 16.25 -6.05 -5.97
C SER A 14 16.02 -6.96 -7.17
N LEU A 15 15.25 -6.47 -8.15
CA LEU A 15 15.03 -7.20 -9.41
C LEU A 15 16.37 -7.53 -10.10
N ARG A 16 17.29 -6.58 -10.14
CA ARG A 16 18.62 -6.78 -10.72
C ARG A 16 19.44 -7.81 -9.95
N GLY A 17 19.40 -7.76 -8.62
CA GLY A 17 20.08 -8.73 -7.77
C GLY A 17 19.57 -10.14 -7.95
N ALA A 18 18.25 -10.33 -7.99
CA ALA A 18 17.62 -11.62 -8.22
C ALA A 18 17.92 -12.15 -9.63
N ALA A 19 17.91 -11.31 -10.65
CA ALA A 19 18.28 -11.68 -12.02
C ALA A 19 19.73 -12.13 -12.12
N LYS A 20 20.63 -11.48 -11.39
CA LYS A 20 22.04 -11.83 -11.34
C LYS A 20 22.25 -13.24 -10.76
N VAL A 21 21.49 -13.62 -9.75
CA VAL A 21 21.52 -14.97 -9.18
C VAL A 21 21.09 -16.01 -10.22
N LEU A 22 20.08 -15.70 -11.04
CA LEU A 22 19.65 -16.59 -12.12
C LEU A 22 20.69 -16.72 -13.25
N GLY A 23 21.63 -15.79 -13.36
CA GLY A 23 22.58 -15.74 -14.45
C GLY A 23 21.99 -15.30 -15.78
N VAL A 24 20.85 -14.58 -15.75
CA VAL A 24 20.15 -14.10 -16.95
C VAL A 24 20.23 -12.57 -16.98
N PRO A 25 20.46 -11.96 -18.18
CA PRO A 25 20.47 -10.50 -18.28
C PRO A 25 19.19 -9.85 -17.79
N PHE A 26 19.31 -8.73 -17.10
CA PHE A 26 18.18 -8.00 -16.55
C PHE A 26 17.08 -7.72 -17.59
N GLN A 27 17.44 -7.28 -18.79
CA GLN A 27 16.48 -6.96 -19.83
C GLN A 27 15.67 -8.18 -20.27
N THR A 28 16.30 -9.35 -20.32
CA THR A 28 15.61 -10.60 -20.67
C THR A 28 14.60 -10.98 -19.60
N VAL A 29 14.97 -10.88 -18.31
CA VAL A 29 14.07 -11.15 -17.20
C VAL A 29 12.90 -10.18 -17.19
N TRP A 30 13.18 -8.88 -17.34
CA TRP A 30 12.16 -7.85 -17.38
C TRP A 30 11.14 -8.06 -18.51
N SER A 31 11.64 -8.32 -19.73
CA SER A 31 10.78 -8.59 -20.87
C SER A 31 9.92 -9.84 -20.65
N SER A 32 10.48 -10.89 -20.07
CA SER A 32 9.74 -12.12 -19.76
C SER A 32 8.63 -11.91 -18.75
N ILE A 33 8.82 -11.04 -17.76
CA ILE A 33 7.79 -10.68 -16.80
C ILE A 33 6.70 -9.85 -17.47
N MET A 34 7.07 -8.86 -18.28
CA MET A 34 6.11 -7.94 -18.90
C MET A 34 5.23 -8.60 -19.95
N ILE A 35 5.73 -9.59 -20.66
CA ILE A 35 4.99 -10.31 -21.72
C ILE A 35 3.92 -11.23 -21.12
N ASP A 36 4.17 -11.84 -19.98
CA ASP A 36 3.30 -12.84 -19.37
C ASP A 36 2.45 -12.21 -18.25
N GLU A 37 1.13 -12.23 -18.44
CA GLU A 37 0.19 -11.65 -17.46
C GLU A 37 0.28 -12.31 -16.09
N GLY A 38 0.43 -13.64 -16.06
CA GLY A 38 0.60 -14.39 -14.81
C GLY A 38 1.87 -13.99 -14.06
N ARG A 39 2.99 -13.85 -14.77
CA ARG A 39 4.25 -13.40 -14.17
C ARG A 39 4.17 -11.96 -13.67
N ARG A 40 3.49 -11.08 -14.41
CA ARG A 40 3.28 -9.70 -13.95
C ARG A 40 2.50 -9.65 -12.64
N ALA A 41 1.45 -10.44 -12.52
CA ALA A 41 0.65 -10.51 -11.30
C ALA A 41 1.49 -11.00 -10.10
N ILE A 42 2.28 -12.04 -10.28
CA ILE A 42 3.17 -12.56 -9.25
C ILE A 42 4.25 -11.53 -8.89
N TYR A 43 4.78 -10.81 -9.87
CA TYR A 43 5.75 -9.74 -9.64
C TYR A 43 5.14 -8.60 -8.82
N GLU A 44 3.90 -8.20 -9.10
CA GLU A 44 3.22 -7.17 -8.31
C GLU A 44 3.06 -7.60 -6.84
N ASP A 45 2.68 -8.86 -6.61
CA ASP A 45 2.59 -9.41 -5.25
C ASP A 45 3.95 -9.44 -4.57
N ALA A 46 5.00 -9.80 -5.30
CA ALA A 46 6.37 -9.82 -4.77
C ALA A 46 6.85 -8.40 -4.39
N LYS A 47 6.49 -7.38 -5.17
CA LYS A 47 6.78 -5.98 -4.84
C LYS A 47 6.10 -5.54 -3.55
N ILE A 48 4.84 -5.93 -3.35
CA ILE A 48 4.10 -5.64 -2.12
C ILE A 48 4.81 -6.29 -0.92
N SER A 49 5.18 -7.56 -1.03
CA SER A 49 5.94 -8.26 0.01
C SER A 49 7.28 -7.57 0.31
N ARG A 50 7.98 -7.11 -0.72
CA ARG A 50 9.23 -6.37 -0.57
C ARG A 50 9.02 -5.04 0.15
N ALA A 51 7.93 -4.33 -0.12
CA ALA A 51 7.59 -3.10 0.60
C ALA A 51 7.41 -3.36 2.09
N HIS A 52 6.69 -4.40 2.45
CA HIS A 52 6.52 -4.80 3.86
C HIS A 52 7.82 -5.25 4.51
N TYR A 53 8.70 -5.91 3.75
CA TYR A 53 10.03 -6.28 4.21
C TYR A 53 10.83 -5.04 4.63
N HIS A 54 10.84 -3.99 3.79
CA HIS A 54 11.54 -2.75 4.12
C HIS A 54 10.93 -2.04 5.33
N ALA A 55 9.61 -2.05 5.47
CA ALA A 55 8.94 -1.48 6.63
C ALA A 55 9.33 -2.22 7.93
N ALA A 56 9.37 -3.55 7.91
CA ALA A 56 9.80 -4.35 9.04
C ALA A 56 11.27 -4.09 9.41
N LYS A 57 12.14 -3.91 8.41
CA LYS A 57 13.54 -3.58 8.63
C LYS A 57 13.74 -2.23 9.31
N ILE A 58 12.85 -1.26 9.07
CA ILE A 58 12.89 0.03 9.77
C ILE A 58 12.73 -0.18 11.28
N GLU A 59 11.81 -1.04 11.70
CA GLU A 59 11.60 -1.35 13.11
C GLU A 59 12.84 -1.99 13.73
N GLU A 60 13.49 -2.93 13.02
CA GLU A 60 14.75 -3.53 13.47
C GLU A 60 15.87 -2.50 13.63
N ILE A 61 15.97 -1.56 12.69
CA ILE A 61 16.98 -0.49 12.73
C ILE A 61 16.74 0.42 13.94
N LEU A 62 15.49 0.74 14.25
CA LEU A 62 15.12 1.53 15.43
C LEU A 62 15.53 0.81 16.71
N GLU A 63 15.31 -0.48 16.81
CA GLU A 63 15.76 -1.28 17.96
C GLU A 63 17.28 -1.26 18.11
N GLU A 64 18.01 -1.40 17.02
CA GLU A 64 19.48 -1.31 17.01
C GLU A 64 19.98 0.06 17.42
N LEU A 65 19.30 1.12 16.97
CA LEU A 65 19.63 2.49 17.34
C LEU A 65 19.40 2.74 18.83
N GLU A 66 18.28 2.32 19.38
CA GLU A 66 17.96 2.45 20.80
C GLU A 66 18.94 1.68 21.69
N ALA A 67 19.43 0.53 21.20
CA ALA A 67 20.42 -0.28 21.87
C ALA A 67 21.86 0.24 21.72
N GLY A 68 22.06 1.28 20.94
CA GLY A 68 23.37 1.87 20.70
C GLY A 68 24.28 1.03 19.81
N ARG A 69 23.74 0.09 19.04
CA ARG A 69 24.50 -0.80 18.16
C ARG A 69 24.73 -0.27 16.75
N ILE A 70 24.04 0.80 16.36
CA ILE A 70 24.20 1.43 15.05
C ILE A 70 24.38 2.93 15.23
N GLU A 71 25.21 3.54 14.37
CA GLU A 71 25.43 4.97 14.37
C GLU A 71 24.16 5.70 13.91
N PRO A 72 23.72 6.80 14.59
CA PRO A 72 22.49 7.51 14.25
C PRO A 72 22.41 7.98 12.81
N GLN A 73 23.51 8.44 12.22
CA GLN A 73 23.53 8.90 10.82
C GLN A 73 23.31 7.75 9.84
N VAL A 74 23.90 6.58 10.10
CA VAL A 74 23.70 5.36 9.29
C VAL A 74 22.25 4.90 9.39
N ALA A 75 21.68 4.90 10.59
CA ALA A 75 20.28 4.54 10.81
C ALA A 75 19.34 5.45 10.02
N ARG A 76 19.58 6.77 10.08
CA ARG A 76 18.77 7.77 9.38
C ARG A 76 18.75 7.53 7.87
N VAL A 77 19.93 7.36 7.27
CA VAL A 77 20.06 7.12 5.83
C VAL A 77 19.36 5.84 5.42
N SER A 78 19.52 4.76 6.18
CA SER A 78 18.89 3.49 5.90
C SER A 78 17.37 3.55 6.02
N ILE A 79 16.85 4.21 7.05
CA ILE A 79 15.41 4.39 7.27
C ILE A 79 14.80 5.20 6.14
N ASP A 80 15.41 6.32 5.76
CA ASP A 80 14.91 7.17 4.68
C ASP A 80 14.88 6.44 3.33
N ALA A 81 15.93 5.68 3.02
CA ALA A 81 15.98 4.87 1.80
C ALA A 81 14.89 3.79 1.78
N ARG A 82 14.66 3.10 2.89
CA ARG A 82 13.65 2.05 3.00
C ARG A 82 12.23 2.61 2.93
N LYS A 83 11.97 3.76 3.52
CA LYS A 83 10.69 4.47 3.40
C LYS A 83 10.39 4.80 1.94
N TRP A 84 11.38 5.32 1.22
CA TRP A 84 11.24 5.63 -0.19
C TRP A 84 10.95 4.39 -1.03
N LEU A 85 11.69 3.29 -0.80
CA LEU A 85 11.50 2.03 -1.51
C LEU A 85 10.11 1.45 -1.25
N ALA A 86 9.65 1.42 0.00
CA ALA A 86 8.33 0.92 0.35
C ALA A 86 7.22 1.73 -0.33
N ALA A 87 7.33 3.05 -0.33
CA ALA A 87 6.36 3.93 -0.97
C ALA A 87 6.32 3.73 -2.49
N LYS A 88 7.45 3.47 -3.14
CA LYS A 88 7.52 3.18 -4.57
C LYS A 88 6.92 1.82 -4.94
N MET A 89 7.11 0.82 -4.10
CA MET A 89 6.65 -0.55 -4.37
C MET A 89 5.19 -0.78 -4.03
N TYR A 90 4.69 -0.11 -3.01
CA TYR A 90 3.29 -0.23 -2.59
C TYR A 90 2.74 1.14 -2.19
N PRO A 91 2.50 2.03 -3.17
CA PRO A 91 2.08 3.40 -2.89
C PRO A 91 0.71 3.50 -2.22
N LYS A 92 -0.19 2.57 -2.45
CA LYS A 92 -1.51 2.55 -1.82
C LYS A 92 -1.46 2.47 -0.30
N PHE A 93 -0.40 1.88 0.26
CA PHE A 93 -0.26 1.68 1.69
C PHE A 93 0.80 2.59 2.32
N PHE A 94 1.91 2.84 1.61
CA PHE A 94 3.07 3.53 2.16
C PHE A 94 3.28 4.96 1.66
N SER A 95 2.51 5.43 0.69
CA SER A 95 2.63 6.78 0.16
C SER A 95 1.74 7.75 0.92
N ASP A 96 2.31 8.83 1.43
CA ASP A 96 1.59 9.91 2.11
C ASP A 96 0.51 10.55 1.22
N ARG A 97 0.81 10.71 -0.07
CA ARG A 97 -0.12 11.30 -1.04
C ARG A 97 -1.38 10.44 -1.20
N VAL A 98 -1.24 9.12 -1.28
CA VAL A 98 -2.36 8.19 -1.39
C VAL A 98 -3.16 8.16 -0.08
N GLN A 99 -2.49 8.24 1.06
CA GLN A 99 -3.12 8.33 2.37
C GLN A 99 -4.05 9.54 2.46
N LEU A 100 -3.58 10.73 2.05
CA LEU A 100 -4.38 11.96 2.00
C LEU A 100 -5.60 11.81 1.10
N GLN A 101 -5.46 11.24 -0.09
CA GLN A 101 -6.57 10.98 -1.00
C GLN A 101 -7.59 10.01 -0.40
N HIS A 102 -7.12 8.98 0.30
CA HIS A 102 -8.00 8.04 0.99
C HIS A 102 -8.81 8.73 2.09
N ASP A 103 -8.17 9.55 2.90
CA ASP A 103 -8.83 10.31 3.98
C ASP A 103 -9.90 11.26 3.41
N VAL A 104 -9.59 11.99 2.35
CA VAL A 104 -10.54 12.86 1.65
C VAL A 104 -11.74 12.07 1.12
N THR A 105 -11.51 10.92 0.53
CA THR A 105 -12.58 10.05 0.01
C THR A 105 -13.49 9.55 1.13
N VAL A 106 -12.93 9.18 2.28
CA VAL A 106 -13.70 8.74 3.46
C VAL A 106 -14.57 9.88 3.97
N ASP A 107 -14.04 11.11 4.07
CA ASP A 107 -14.78 12.28 4.52
C ASP A 107 -15.96 12.60 3.58
N VAL A 108 -15.74 12.55 2.27
CA VAL A 108 -16.79 12.75 1.27
C VAL A 108 -17.89 11.70 1.40
N ARG A 109 -17.53 10.44 1.60
CA ARG A 109 -18.50 9.36 1.83
C ARG A 109 -19.33 9.57 3.10
N LYS A 110 -18.69 10.01 4.18
CA LYS A 110 -19.40 10.33 5.44
C LYS A 110 -20.41 11.44 5.23
N GLN A 111 -20.01 12.52 4.58
CA GLN A 111 -20.90 13.64 4.26
C GLN A 111 -22.09 13.19 3.42
N HIS A 112 -21.86 12.35 2.43
CA HIS A 112 -22.92 11.82 1.57
C HIS A 112 -23.93 10.97 2.35
N ILE A 113 -23.44 10.10 3.23
CA ILE A 113 -24.29 9.27 4.10
C ILE A 113 -25.14 10.14 5.04
N GLU A 114 -24.55 11.17 5.65
CA GLU A 114 -25.25 12.11 6.52
C GLU A 114 -26.37 12.85 5.77
N GLU A 115 -26.09 13.28 4.53
CA GLU A 115 -27.07 13.93 3.69
C GLU A 115 -28.24 13.00 3.34
N LEU A 116 -27.95 11.75 2.96
CA LEU A 116 -28.99 10.75 2.70
C LEU A 116 -29.86 10.47 3.93
N ARG A 117 -29.27 10.39 5.11
CA ARG A 117 -30.01 10.22 6.38
C ARG A 117 -30.92 11.39 6.66
N ARG A 118 -30.45 12.61 6.42
CA ARG A 118 -31.26 13.82 6.58
C ARG A 118 -32.48 13.81 5.65
N MET A 119 -32.25 13.50 4.36
CA MET A 119 -33.32 13.40 3.37
C MET A 119 -34.35 12.33 3.74
N SER A 120 -33.90 11.18 4.26
CA SER A 120 -34.79 10.11 4.72
C SER A 120 -35.67 10.57 5.89
N ARG A 121 -35.10 11.30 6.85
CA ARG A 121 -35.85 11.84 7.99
C ARG A 121 -36.92 12.85 7.54
N GLU A 122 -36.57 13.77 6.61
CA GLU A 122 -37.52 14.73 6.06
C GLU A 122 -38.68 14.04 5.36
N ARG A 123 -38.44 12.96 4.62
CA ARG A 123 -39.50 12.13 4.01
C ARG A 123 -40.44 11.54 5.02
N GLN A 124 -39.90 10.97 6.10
CA GLN A 124 -40.69 10.35 7.17
C GLN A 124 -41.58 11.39 7.87
N GLU A 125 -41.03 12.57 8.14
CA GLU A 125 -41.78 13.69 8.72
C GLU A 125 -42.94 14.12 7.83
N LYS A 126 -42.70 14.24 6.52
CA LYS A 126 -43.76 14.60 5.55
C LYS A 126 -44.85 13.50 5.49
N GLN A 127 -44.50 12.26 5.51
CA GLN A 127 -45.46 11.15 5.52
C GLN A 127 -46.31 11.14 6.79
N THR A 128 -45.69 11.39 7.94
CA THR A 128 -46.38 11.47 9.23
C THR A 128 -47.37 12.62 9.22
N LEU A 129 -47.01 13.80 8.73
CA LEU A 129 -47.91 14.96 8.61
C LEU A 129 -49.09 14.64 7.69
N THR A 130 -48.86 14.00 6.55
CA THR A 130 -49.91 13.63 5.60
C THR A 130 -50.91 12.64 6.23
N VAL A 131 -50.45 11.66 7.01
CA VAL A 131 -51.30 10.73 7.72
C VAL A 131 -52.14 11.44 8.79
N GLU A 132 -51.56 12.35 9.56
CA GLU A 132 -52.26 13.16 10.55
C GLU A 132 -53.35 14.04 9.90
N GLU A 133 -53.08 14.70 8.78
CA GLU A 133 -54.02 15.46 8.01
C GLU A 133 -55.18 14.60 7.49
N SER A 134 -54.95 13.36 7.07
CA SER A 134 -55.98 12.45 6.57
C SER A 134 -56.91 11.92 7.66
N HIS A 135 -56.53 12.00 8.94
CA HIS A 135 -57.33 11.62 10.08
C HIS A 135 -58.17 12.77 10.68
N MET A 136 -57.93 13.96 10.19
CA MET A 136 -58.79 15.13 10.52
C MET A 136 -59.92 15.27 9.53
#